data_066e5ee83dc2d3b248085be0a9c6d287
#
_entry.id   066e5ee83dc2d3b248085be0a9c6d287
#
_cell.length_a   1.000
_cell.length_b   1.000
_cell.length_c   1.000
_cell.angle_alpha   90.00
_cell.angle_beta   90.00
_cell.angle_gamma   90.00
#
_symmetry.space_group_name_H-M   'P 1'
#
loop_
_entity.id
_entity.type
_entity.pdbx_description
1 polymer ?
#
loop_
_entity_poly.entity_id
_entity_poly.type
_entity_poly.pdbx_seq_one_letter_code
_entity_poly.pdbx_strand_id
1 'polypeptide(L)'
;MIRFVLDTNSVSDLFANQEPILSRVVAAGDEVATTVITVQEVLSGWYTYLSQAKTPDQIILAYERLGRATAQLGRLPILPYSRTAFDHAATLIRQHRNVRAPDLRIAAIALEAGAAVVTANVRDFGRVPGLAVEDWTQPPAPPPPVTGPAP
;
A
#
# COMPACT_ATOMS: atom_id res chain seq x y z
N MET A 1 2.00 -9.03 -14.67
CA MET A 1 1.47 -9.69 -13.45
C MET A 1 1.84 -8.83 -12.24
N ILE A 2 0.91 -8.55 -11.37
CA ILE A 2 1.17 -7.79 -10.15
C ILE A 2 1.98 -8.64 -9.18
N ARG A 3 3.09 -8.11 -8.72
CA ARG A 3 3.97 -8.73 -7.71
C ARG A 3 4.02 -7.97 -6.40
N PHE A 4 3.66 -6.68 -6.41
CA PHE A 4 3.77 -5.80 -5.27
C PHE A 4 2.50 -5.00 -5.08
N VAL A 5 1.99 -4.98 -3.87
CA VAL A 5 0.81 -4.22 -3.46
C VAL A 5 1.23 -3.19 -2.43
N LEU A 6 1.13 -1.91 -2.77
CA LEU A 6 1.43 -0.82 -1.84
C LEU A 6 0.29 -0.67 -0.83
N ASP A 7 0.61 -0.64 0.46
CA ASP A 7 -0.34 -0.26 1.49
C ASP A 7 -0.61 1.26 1.48
N THR A 8 -1.49 1.74 2.33
CA THR A 8 -1.92 3.14 2.34
C THR A 8 -0.77 4.10 2.64
N ASN A 9 0.10 3.79 3.60
CA ASN A 9 1.24 4.65 3.92
C ASN A 9 2.29 4.65 2.80
N SER A 10 2.53 3.50 2.18
CA SER A 10 3.46 3.40 1.03
C SER A 10 2.95 4.19 -0.18
N VAL A 11 1.64 4.21 -0.44
CA VAL A 11 1.04 5.06 -1.47
C VAL A 11 1.22 6.54 -1.12
N SER A 12 1.03 6.92 0.14
CA SER A 12 1.23 8.31 0.58
C SER A 12 2.69 8.74 0.42
N ASP A 13 3.65 7.89 0.75
CA ASP A 13 5.07 8.16 0.57
C ASP A 13 5.44 8.29 -0.92
N LEU A 14 4.89 7.41 -1.77
CA LEU A 14 5.06 7.51 -3.22
C LEU A 14 4.54 8.84 -3.77
N PHE A 15 3.35 9.25 -3.34
CA PHE A 15 2.72 10.50 -3.79
C PHE A 15 3.44 11.75 -3.27
N ALA A 16 4.16 11.62 -2.16
CA ALA A 16 5.06 12.65 -1.62
C ALA A 16 6.47 12.60 -2.24
N ASN A 17 6.70 11.76 -3.25
CA ASN A 17 7.99 11.55 -3.91
C ASN A 17 9.13 11.16 -2.93
N GLN A 18 8.80 10.38 -1.89
CA GLN A 18 9.78 9.93 -0.93
C GLN A 18 10.69 8.84 -1.53
N GLU A 19 11.99 8.95 -1.22
CA GLU A 19 12.96 7.91 -1.55
C GLU A 19 13.19 7.01 -0.31
N PRO A 20 13.50 5.72 -0.50
CA PRO A 20 13.75 5.04 -1.79
C PRO A 20 12.50 4.44 -2.47
N ILE A 21 11.29 4.66 -1.94
CA ILE A 21 10.07 4.03 -2.49
C ILE A 21 9.79 4.44 -3.92
N LEU A 22 10.00 5.73 -4.25
CA LEU A 22 9.81 6.24 -5.61
C LEU A 22 10.67 5.49 -6.63
N SER A 23 11.95 5.38 -6.37
CA SER A 23 12.89 4.67 -7.26
C SER A 23 12.56 3.18 -7.39
N ARG A 24 12.11 2.55 -6.32
CA ARG A 24 11.72 1.12 -6.33
C ARG A 24 10.43 0.89 -7.11
N VAL A 25 9.45 1.77 -7.00
CA VAL A 25 8.22 1.72 -7.81
C VAL A 25 8.54 1.90 -9.30
N VAL A 26 9.38 2.89 -9.64
CA VAL A 26 9.82 3.10 -11.03
C VAL A 26 10.52 1.86 -11.58
N ALA A 27 11.40 1.24 -10.81
CA ALA A 27 12.12 0.04 -11.21
C ALA A 27 11.20 -1.18 -11.39
N ALA A 28 10.17 -1.33 -10.54
CA ALA A 28 9.22 -2.43 -10.63
C ALA A 28 8.14 -2.22 -11.73
N GLY A 29 7.92 -0.98 -12.16
CA GLY A 29 7.05 -0.66 -13.29
C GLY A 29 5.63 -1.24 -13.14
N ASP A 30 5.20 -1.99 -14.15
CA ASP A 30 3.85 -2.56 -14.24
C ASP A 30 3.54 -3.69 -13.23
N GLU A 31 4.51 -4.07 -12.43
CA GLU A 31 4.34 -5.10 -11.39
C GLU A 31 3.74 -4.55 -10.09
N VAL A 32 3.55 -3.23 -9.99
CA VAL A 32 3.08 -2.54 -8.78
C VAL A 32 1.60 -2.18 -8.91
N ALA A 33 0.85 -2.45 -7.85
CA ALA A 33 -0.55 -2.05 -7.70
C ALA A 33 -0.82 -1.52 -6.30
N THR A 34 -2.00 -0.97 -6.10
CA THR A 34 -2.59 -0.74 -4.79
C THR A 34 -3.95 -1.41 -4.70
N THR A 35 -4.70 -1.16 -3.65
CA THR A 35 -6.02 -1.77 -3.43
C THR A 35 -7.12 -0.71 -3.34
N VAL A 36 -8.36 -1.13 -3.59
CA VAL A 36 -9.53 -0.27 -3.36
C VAL A 36 -9.68 0.14 -1.89
N ILE A 37 -9.14 -0.65 -0.95
CA ILE A 37 -9.10 -0.29 0.48
C ILE A 37 -8.22 0.96 0.68
N THR A 38 -7.05 0.99 0.06
CA THR A 38 -6.17 2.17 0.08
C THR A 38 -6.83 3.39 -0.57
N VAL A 39 -7.52 3.21 -1.69
CA VAL A 39 -8.30 4.29 -2.32
C VAL A 39 -9.28 4.88 -1.32
N GLN A 40 -10.06 4.04 -0.65
CA GLN A 40 -11.03 4.48 0.35
C GLN A 40 -10.36 5.23 1.51
N GLU A 41 -9.24 4.75 2.03
CA GLU A 41 -8.55 5.39 3.14
C GLU A 41 -7.96 6.77 2.75
N VAL A 42 -7.32 6.85 1.59
CA VAL A 42 -6.74 8.13 1.09
C VAL A 42 -7.83 9.17 0.87
N LEU A 43 -8.91 8.81 0.20
CA LEU A 43 -10.01 9.74 -0.07
C LEU A 43 -10.76 10.12 1.20
N SER A 44 -10.97 9.18 2.12
CA SER A 44 -11.59 9.46 3.44
C SER A 44 -10.78 10.44 4.26
N GLY A 45 -9.45 10.38 4.19
CA GLY A 45 -8.57 11.35 4.84
C GLY A 45 -8.82 12.77 4.36
N TRP A 46 -8.95 12.98 3.06
CA TRP A 46 -9.23 14.30 2.48
C TRP A 46 -10.66 14.75 2.71
N TYR A 47 -11.64 13.85 2.69
CA TYR A 47 -13.02 14.19 3.10
C TYR A 47 -13.09 14.64 4.55
N THR A 48 -12.37 13.97 5.46
CA THR A 48 -12.29 14.38 6.87
C THR A 48 -11.65 15.76 7.00
N TYR A 49 -10.53 16.00 6.30
CA TYR A 49 -9.89 17.32 6.30
C TYR A 49 -10.84 18.40 5.78
N LEU A 50 -11.56 18.14 4.68
CA LEU A 50 -12.54 19.08 4.12
C LEU A 50 -13.68 19.39 5.11
N SER A 51 -14.18 18.37 5.82
CA SER A 51 -15.26 18.55 6.82
C SER A 51 -14.83 19.40 8.02
N GLN A 52 -13.54 19.43 8.32
CA GLN A 52 -12.95 20.21 9.42
C GLN A 52 -12.42 21.58 8.96
N ALA A 53 -12.33 21.82 7.66
CA ALA A 53 -11.83 23.08 7.10
C ALA A 53 -12.77 24.24 7.44
N LYS A 54 -12.20 25.35 7.97
CA LYS A 54 -12.95 26.52 8.44
C LYS A 54 -12.62 27.80 7.68
N THR A 55 -11.46 27.82 7.02
CA THR A 55 -11.01 29.01 6.27
C THR A 55 -11.09 28.75 4.77
N PRO A 56 -11.24 29.78 3.92
CA PRO A 56 -11.20 29.63 2.47
C PRO A 56 -9.95 28.87 2.00
N ASP A 57 -8.77 29.18 2.54
CA ASP A 57 -7.52 28.54 2.15
C ASP A 57 -7.51 27.05 2.50
N GLN A 58 -8.05 26.67 3.66
CA GLN A 58 -8.18 25.25 4.05
C GLN A 58 -9.14 24.51 3.13
N ILE A 59 -10.26 25.12 2.76
CA ILE A 59 -11.26 24.52 1.86
C ILE A 59 -10.65 24.32 0.47
N ILE A 60 -9.98 25.33 -0.07
CA ILE A 60 -9.31 25.28 -1.37
C ILE A 60 -8.25 24.17 -1.37
N LEU A 61 -7.39 24.14 -0.34
CA LEU A 61 -6.35 23.11 -0.20
C LEU A 61 -6.95 21.69 -0.15
N ALA A 62 -8.06 21.50 0.57
CA ALA A 62 -8.74 20.21 0.66
C ALA A 62 -9.18 19.71 -0.73
N TYR A 63 -9.80 20.56 -1.52
CA TYR A 63 -10.23 20.21 -2.88
C TYR A 63 -9.07 19.98 -3.83
N GLU A 64 -8.01 20.78 -3.76
CA GLU A 64 -6.80 20.57 -4.55
C GLU A 64 -6.17 19.22 -4.26
N ARG A 65 -6.05 18.86 -2.97
CA ARG A 65 -5.47 17.60 -2.54
C ARG A 65 -6.34 16.40 -2.90
N LEU A 66 -7.65 16.54 -2.76
CA LEU A 66 -8.60 15.51 -3.19
C LEU A 66 -8.49 15.25 -4.69
N GLY A 67 -8.46 16.29 -5.52
CA GLY A 67 -8.29 16.18 -6.96
C GLY A 67 -6.96 15.55 -7.34
N ARG A 68 -5.86 15.98 -6.71
CA ARG A 68 -4.52 15.42 -6.91
C ARG A 68 -4.45 13.94 -6.52
N ALA A 69 -4.96 13.57 -5.35
CA ALA A 69 -4.98 12.19 -4.88
C ALA A 69 -5.76 11.28 -5.83
N THR A 70 -6.91 11.73 -6.31
CA THR A 70 -7.72 10.99 -7.29
C THR A 70 -6.94 10.74 -8.59
N ALA A 71 -6.27 11.76 -9.12
CA ALA A 71 -5.45 11.65 -10.33
C ALA A 71 -4.25 10.72 -10.14
N GLN A 72 -3.57 10.80 -8.99
CA GLN A 72 -2.42 9.95 -8.67
C GLN A 72 -2.84 8.48 -8.48
N LEU A 73 -3.93 8.21 -7.75
CA LEU A 73 -4.48 6.87 -7.58
C LEU A 73 -4.85 6.24 -8.94
N GLY A 74 -5.40 7.02 -9.86
CA GLY A 74 -5.75 6.56 -11.20
C GLY A 74 -4.56 6.13 -12.08
N ARG A 75 -3.33 6.39 -11.66
CA ARG A 75 -2.12 5.95 -12.37
C ARG A 75 -1.64 4.55 -11.93
N LEU A 76 -2.16 4.03 -10.84
CA LEU A 76 -1.83 2.71 -10.33
C LEU A 76 -2.94 1.73 -10.70
N PRO A 77 -2.62 0.49 -11.06
CA PRO A 77 -3.60 -0.59 -11.03
C PRO A 77 -4.22 -0.69 -9.63
N ILE A 78 -5.54 -0.78 -9.57
CA ILE A 78 -6.29 -0.85 -8.31
C ILE A 78 -6.92 -2.23 -8.21
N LEU A 79 -6.47 -3.04 -7.27
CA LEU A 79 -7.00 -4.38 -7.04
C LEU A 79 -8.35 -4.29 -6.30
N PRO A 80 -9.38 -5.04 -6.75
CA PRO A 80 -10.70 -5.00 -6.16
C PRO A 80 -10.77 -5.79 -4.85
N TYR A 81 -11.78 -5.51 -4.04
CA TYR A 81 -12.13 -6.30 -2.86
C TYR A 81 -13.18 -7.35 -3.25
N SER A 82 -12.70 -8.50 -3.70
CA SER A 82 -13.52 -9.61 -4.19
C SER A 82 -14.23 -10.35 -3.04
N ARG A 83 -15.15 -11.24 -3.39
CA ARG A 83 -15.77 -12.14 -2.41
C ARG A 83 -14.73 -13.04 -1.74
N THR A 84 -13.76 -13.57 -2.46
CA THR A 84 -12.66 -14.38 -1.92
C THR A 84 -11.84 -13.59 -0.92
N ALA A 85 -11.43 -12.37 -1.28
CA ALA A 85 -10.68 -11.48 -0.37
C ALA A 85 -11.51 -11.12 0.87
N PHE A 86 -12.82 -10.88 0.72
CA PHE A 86 -13.73 -10.62 1.85
C PHE A 86 -13.76 -11.78 2.84
N ASP A 87 -14.00 -13.00 2.36
CA ASP A 87 -14.09 -14.19 3.21
C ASP A 87 -12.78 -14.47 3.94
N HIS A 88 -11.64 -14.28 3.25
CA HIS A 88 -10.31 -14.41 3.85
C HIS A 88 -10.06 -13.32 4.90
N ALA A 89 -10.35 -12.07 4.58
CA ALA A 89 -10.21 -10.95 5.53
C ALA A 89 -11.07 -11.15 6.77
N ALA A 90 -12.30 -11.64 6.63
CA ALA A 90 -13.18 -11.93 7.76
C ALA A 90 -12.56 -12.94 8.74
N THR A 91 -11.88 -13.95 8.22
CA THR A 91 -11.14 -14.92 9.04
C THR A 91 -9.93 -14.26 9.72
N LEU A 92 -9.12 -13.50 8.98
CA LEU A 92 -7.95 -12.79 9.52
C LEU A 92 -8.34 -11.80 10.63
N ILE A 93 -9.42 -11.05 10.44
CA ILE A 93 -9.92 -10.09 11.44
C ILE A 93 -10.32 -10.78 12.75
N ARG A 94 -10.92 -11.97 12.68
CA ARG A 94 -11.22 -12.76 13.88
C ARG A 94 -9.98 -13.27 14.61
N GLN A 95 -8.93 -13.62 13.86
CA GLN A 95 -7.69 -14.21 14.38
C GLN A 95 -6.69 -13.15 14.89
N HIS A 96 -6.70 -11.95 14.31
CA HIS A 96 -5.71 -10.89 14.57
C HIS A 96 -6.38 -9.60 15.05
N ARG A 97 -7.02 -9.63 16.22
CA ARG A 97 -7.83 -8.52 16.73
C ARG A 97 -7.05 -7.23 17.04
N ASN A 98 -5.74 -7.33 17.18
CA ASN A 98 -4.83 -6.21 17.43
C ASN A 98 -4.20 -5.62 16.15
N VAL A 99 -4.56 -6.15 14.99
CA VAL A 99 -4.22 -5.57 13.69
C VAL A 99 -5.44 -4.84 13.14
N ARG A 100 -5.25 -3.67 12.54
CA ARG A 100 -6.34 -2.88 11.96
C ARG A 100 -7.04 -3.65 10.85
N ALA A 101 -8.37 -3.60 10.85
CA ALA A 101 -9.18 -4.29 9.83
C ALA A 101 -8.85 -3.87 8.37
N PRO A 102 -8.60 -2.58 8.05
CA PRO A 102 -8.16 -2.19 6.72
C PRO A 102 -6.86 -2.88 6.29
N ASP A 103 -5.87 -3.00 7.17
CA ASP A 103 -4.61 -3.67 6.87
C ASP A 103 -4.82 -5.16 6.55
N LEU A 104 -5.69 -5.83 7.29
CA LEU A 104 -6.04 -7.24 7.03
C LEU A 104 -6.83 -7.42 5.72
N ARG A 105 -7.63 -6.43 5.32
CA ARG A 105 -8.29 -6.42 4.00
C ARG A 105 -7.28 -6.26 2.87
N ILE A 106 -6.31 -5.35 3.02
CA ILE A 106 -5.19 -5.19 2.07
C ILE A 106 -4.41 -6.50 1.96
N ALA A 107 -4.08 -7.13 3.10
CA ALA A 107 -3.38 -8.40 3.13
C ALA A 107 -4.14 -9.52 2.39
N ALA A 108 -5.46 -9.61 2.58
CA ALA A 108 -6.30 -10.59 1.90
C ALA A 108 -6.33 -10.39 0.38
N ILE A 109 -6.39 -9.15 -0.08
CA ILE A 109 -6.31 -8.82 -1.52
C ILE A 109 -4.94 -9.21 -2.09
N ALA A 110 -3.86 -8.90 -1.38
CA ALA A 110 -2.51 -9.26 -1.82
C ALA A 110 -2.30 -10.78 -1.89
N LEU A 111 -2.81 -11.53 -0.91
CA LEU A 111 -2.79 -13.00 -0.92
C LEU A 111 -3.54 -13.58 -2.12
N GLU A 112 -4.73 -13.07 -2.44
CA GLU A 112 -5.49 -13.50 -3.61
C GLU A 112 -4.73 -13.23 -4.91
N ALA A 113 -4.02 -12.11 -4.99
CA ALA A 113 -3.20 -11.75 -6.15
C ALA A 113 -1.87 -12.50 -6.21
N GLY A 114 -1.48 -13.22 -5.17
CA GLY A 114 -0.16 -13.85 -5.06
C GLY A 114 0.99 -12.84 -4.99
N ALA A 115 0.73 -11.63 -4.43
CA ALA A 115 1.65 -10.51 -4.39
C ALA A 115 2.17 -10.26 -2.97
N ALA A 116 3.35 -9.65 -2.88
CA ALA A 116 3.91 -9.14 -1.64
C ALA A 116 3.26 -7.80 -1.27
N VAL A 117 3.02 -7.55 0.02
CA VAL A 117 2.65 -6.22 0.51
C VAL A 117 3.90 -5.39 0.74
N VAL A 118 3.91 -4.20 0.19
CA VAL A 118 4.93 -3.17 0.46
C VAL A 118 4.43 -2.27 1.58
N THR A 119 5.11 -2.32 2.72
CA THR A 119 4.70 -1.63 3.94
C THR A 119 5.88 -1.34 4.85
N ALA A 120 5.85 -0.24 5.58
CA ALA A 120 6.76 -0.02 6.70
C ALA A 120 6.28 -0.73 7.99
N ASN A 121 5.01 -1.15 8.03
CA ASN A 121 4.43 -1.88 9.16
C ASN A 121 4.62 -3.39 9.02
N VAL A 122 5.87 -3.81 8.91
CA VAL A 122 6.27 -5.23 8.77
C VAL A 122 5.78 -6.09 9.93
N ARG A 123 5.69 -5.51 11.12
CA ARG A 123 5.22 -6.22 12.31
C ARG A 123 3.80 -6.76 12.15
N ASP A 124 2.86 -5.92 11.74
CA ASP A 124 1.45 -6.29 11.67
C ASP A 124 1.16 -7.16 10.44
N PHE A 125 1.65 -6.76 9.27
CA PHE A 125 1.49 -7.57 8.05
C PHE A 125 2.23 -8.90 8.13
N GLY A 126 3.38 -8.95 8.81
CA GLY A 126 4.15 -10.19 9.02
C GLY A 126 3.44 -11.25 9.87
N ARG A 127 2.36 -10.90 10.56
CA ARG A 127 1.51 -11.84 11.31
C ARG A 127 0.55 -12.62 10.41
N VAL A 128 0.35 -12.18 9.18
CA VAL A 128 -0.58 -12.83 8.24
C VAL A 128 0.10 -14.06 7.61
N PRO A 129 -0.42 -15.28 7.85
CA PRO A 129 0.20 -16.48 7.33
C PRO A 129 0.24 -16.49 5.80
N GLY A 130 1.39 -16.84 5.24
CA GLY A 130 1.60 -16.97 3.79
C GLY A 130 1.78 -15.65 3.03
N LEU A 131 1.69 -14.50 3.71
CA LEU A 131 1.88 -13.20 3.09
C LEU A 131 3.37 -12.85 3.01
N ALA A 132 3.86 -12.55 1.80
CA ALA A 132 5.17 -11.93 1.62
C ALA A 132 5.07 -10.43 1.92
N VAL A 133 6.05 -9.90 2.64
CA VAL A 133 6.08 -8.49 3.08
C VAL A 133 7.44 -7.90 2.75
N GLU A 134 7.45 -6.70 2.17
CA GLU A 134 8.67 -5.94 1.88
C GLU A 134 8.57 -4.51 2.45
N ASP A 135 9.65 -4.05 3.04
CA ASP A 135 9.80 -2.67 3.48
C ASP A 135 10.64 -1.89 2.44
N TRP A 136 9.98 -1.04 1.68
CA TRP A 136 10.63 -0.20 0.67
C TRP A 136 11.07 1.17 1.19
N THR A 137 10.93 1.43 2.47
CA THR A 137 11.52 2.60 3.11
C THR A 137 13.01 2.42 3.36
N GLN A 138 13.49 1.17 3.30
CA GLN A 138 14.90 0.81 3.44
C GLN A 138 15.54 0.60 2.05
N PRO A 139 16.85 0.89 1.91
CA PRO A 139 17.59 0.55 0.70
C PRO A 139 17.44 -0.96 0.38
N PRO A 140 17.45 -1.36 -0.90
CA PRO A 140 17.46 -2.77 -1.24
C PRO A 140 18.67 -3.46 -0.61
N ALA A 141 18.48 -4.71 -0.15
CA ALA A 141 19.58 -5.50 0.37
C ALA A 141 20.72 -5.60 -0.66
N PRO A 142 21.99 -5.51 -0.24
CA PRO A 142 23.09 -5.69 -1.16
C PRO A 142 22.99 -7.09 -1.82
N PRO A 143 23.38 -7.20 -3.10
CA PRO A 143 23.37 -8.51 -3.75
C PRO A 143 24.26 -9.48 -2.96
N PRO A 144 23.91 -10.77 -2.93
CA PRO A 144 24.75 -11.76 -2.26
C PRO A 144 26.17 -11.72 -2.86
N PRO A 145 27.21 -11.96 -2.05
CA PRO A 145 28.57 -11.97 -2.58
C PRO A 145 28.67 -13.02 -3.70
N VAL A 146 29.20 -12.56 -4.83
CA VAL A 146 29.47 -13.48 -5.95
C VAL A 146 30.54 -14.44 -5.48
N THR A 147 30.11 -15.65 -5.10
CA THR A 147 31.04 -16.75 -4.90
C THR A 147 31.52 -17.19 -6.27
N GLY A 148 32.56 -16.52 -6.78
CA GLY A 148 33.31 -17.04 -7.91
C GLY A 148 33.96 -18.36 -7.52
N PRO A 149 34.16 -19.29 -8.46
CA PRO A 149 34.91 -20.49 -8.16
C PRO A 149 36.30 -20.08 -7.62
N ALA A 150 36.66 -20.68 -6.51
CA ALA A 150 38.01 -20.51 -5.95
C ALA A 150 39.05 -20.90 -7.01
N PRO A 151 40.18 -20.17 -7.14
CA PRO A 151 41.23 -20.52 -8.09
C PRO A 151 41.84 -21.89 -7.80
#